data_caffb5902641dc4f3d2162874c255f43
#
_entry.id   caffb5902641dc4f3d2162874c255f43
#
_cell.length_a   1.000
_cell.length_b   1.000
_cell.length_c   1.000
_cell.angle_alpha   90.00
_cell.angle_beta   90.00
_cell.angle_gamma   90.00
#
_symmetry.space_group_name_H-M   'P 1'
#
loop_
_entity.id
_entity.type
_entity.pdbx_description
1 polymer ?
#
loop_
_entity_poly.entity_id
_entity_poly.type
_entity_poly.pdbx_seq_one_letter_code
_entity_poly.pdbx_strand_id
1 'polypeptide(L)'
;YPKRESAYKILQQSIYAMRDFKPFYDHVANSEGRSSREMDKIYNKYPTLWWYDHAFDKVLREFKETEVDGEKPCIWYIYNMGVIVKTKTVSFSIDLCHRKAKEFAQHLDFALITHNHGDHQSPSYTNAMIRGGKPVISNFILLPKYYFKGSTRTYEFEGVKVHVSEADHNKHLPNAVMCFEIEVGSENPFVVFHSGDSHKHTQFAPKNKTPDVFMGHCAVGLNLNKAWQSTMPAKLMLPLHPQELGHLGGRWRCVGFHEEPAKYLKSLTELGAKTAIPAWGDRLV
;
A
#
# COMPACT_ATOMS: atom_id res chain seq x y z
N TYR A 1 -13.39 -7.02 -14.16
CA TYR A 1 -12.18 -7.88 -14.16
C TYR A 1 -11.90 -8.55 -15.51
N PRO A 2 -12.86 -9.20 -16.21
CA PRO A 2 -12.57 -9.91 -17.45
C PRO A 2 -11.86 -9.05 -18.52
N LYS A 3 -12.20 -7.76 -18.62
CA LYS A 3 -11.54 -6.83 -19.56
C LYS A 3 -10.06 -6.55 -19.22
N ARG A 4 -9.64 -6.75 -17.97
CA ARG A 4 -8.25 -6.55 -17.53
C ARG A 4 -7.44 -7.85 -17.44
N GLU A 5 -8.09 -9.02 -17.54
CA GLU A 5 -7.43 -10.31 -17.33
C GLU A 5 -6.25 -10.53 -18.27
N SER A 6 -6.42 -10.21 -19.55
CA SER A 6 -5.32 -10.33 -20.53
C SER A 6 -4.16 -9.40 -20.20
N ALA A 7 -4.44 -8.17 -19.76
CA ALA A 7 -3.41 -7.23 -19.34
C ALA A 7 -2.65 -7.74 -18.11
N TYR A 8 -3.35 -8.29 -17.12
CA TYR A 8 -2.71 -8.87 -15.94
C TYR A 8 -1.83 -10.08 -16.27
N LYS A 9 -2.22 -10.93 -17.22
CA LYS A 9 -1.37 -12.05 -17.71
C LYS A 9 -0.09 -11.53 -18.37
N ILE A 10 -0.19 -10.48 -19.19
CA ILE A 10 0.97 -9.85 -19.83
C ILE A 10 1.88 -9.23 -18.77
N LEU A 11 1.32 -8.50 -17.80
CA LEU A 11 2.08 -7.91 -16.70
C LEU A 11 2.80 -8.98 -15.88
N GLN A 12 2.13 -10.07 -15.57
CA GLN A 12 2.73 -11.20 -14.87
C GLN A 12 3.92 -11.81 -15.65
N GLN A 13 3.78 -12.01 -16.95
CA GLN A 13 4.87 -12.50 -17.79
C GLN A 13 6.05 -11.52 -17.82
N SER A 14 5.77 -10.22 -17.93
CA SER A 14 6.78 -9.16 -17.87
C SER A 14 7.55 -9.14 -16.54
N ILE A 15 6.83 -9.35 -15.44
CA ILE A 15 7.43 -9.43 -14.10
C ILE A 15 8.30 -10.68 -13.97
N TYR A 16 7.84 -11.84 -14.44
CA TYR A 16 8.65 -13.06 -14.42
C TYR A 16 9.91 -12.95 -15.29
N ALA A 17 9.86 -12.17 -16.38
CA ALA A 17 11.05 -11.87 -17.17
C ALA A 17 12.09 -11.04 -16.42
N MET A 18 11.70 -10.35 -15.33
CA MET A 18 12.60 -9.57 -14.48
C MET A 18 13.29 -10.39 -13.38
N ARG A 19 13.08 -11.69 -13.28
CA ARG A 19 13.64 -12.54 -12.19
C ARG A 19 15.16 -12.42 -12.01
N ASP A 20 15.88 -12.00 -13.04
CA ASP A 20 17.33 -11.76 -13.01
C ASP A 20 17.69 -10.32 -12.59
N PHE A 21 16.70 -9.45 -12.41
CA PHE A 21 16.88 -8.10 -11.92
C PHE A 21 17.01 -8.10 -10.40
N LYS A 22 18.20 -8.40 -9.91
CA LYS A 22 18.50 -8.48 -8.47
C LYS A 22 18.57 -7.12 -7.73
N PRO A 23 18.91 -5.99 -8.38
CA PRO A 23 19.07 -4.73 -7.68
C PRO A 23 17.82 -3.85 -7.62
N PHE A 24 16.61 -4.41 -7.40
CA PHE A 24 15.39 -3.60 -7.31
C PHE A 24 15.45 -2.60 -6.15
N TYR A 25 15.92 -3.01 -4.99
CA TYR A 25 16.06 -2.10 -3.85
C TYR A 25 17.14 -1.03 -4.09
N ASP A 26 18.23 -1.37 -4.79
CA ASP A 26 19.20 -0.38 -5.25
C ASP A 26 18.58 0.58 -6.28
N HIS A 27 17.67 0.09 -7.13
CA HIS A 27 16.93 0.93 -8.06
C HIS A 27 16.01 1.91 -7.30
N VAL A 28 15.32 1.47 -6.27
CA VAL A 28 14.49 2.32 -5.41
C VAL A 28 15.33 3.33 -4.63
N ALA A 29 16.47 2.90 -4.06
CA ALA A 29 17.31 3.73 -3.19
C ALA A 29 18.22 4.68 -3.95
N ASN A 30 18.80 4.25 -5.08
CA ASN A 30 19.96 4.89 -5.72
C ASN A 30 19.73 5.31 -7.19
N SER A 31 18.47 5.40 -7.63
CA SER A 31 18.20 5.85 -9.01
C SER A 31 18.09 7.38 -9.16
N GLU A 32 18.16 8.13 -8.06
CA GLU A 32 18.27 9.59 -8.11
C GLU A 32 19.57 9.95 -8.86
N GLY A 33 19.45 10.74 -9.93
CA GLY A 33 20.61 11.20 -10.73
C GLY A 33 20.93 10.35 -11.97
N ARG A 34 20.24 9.23 -12.23
CA ARG A 34 20.37 8.54 -13.51
C ARG A 34 19.84 9.40 -14.65
N SER A 35 20.61 9.48 -15.73
CA SER A 35 20.19 10.18 -16.95
C SER A 35 19.00 9.48 -17.63
N SER A 36 18.22 10.21 -18.42
CA SER A 36 17.15 9.65 -19.23
C SER A 36 17.62 8.48 -20.10
N ARG A 37 18.82 8.60 -20.70
CA ARG A 37 19.40 7.54 -21.53
C ARG A 37 19.71 6.25 -20.75
N GLU A 38 20.10 6.34 -19.49
CA GLU A 38 20.32 5.18 -18.63
C GLU A 38 18.99 4.54 -18.25
N MET A 39 17.98 5.36 -17.95
CA MET A 39 16.63 4.87 -17.66
C MET A 39 16.00 4.19 -18.89
N ASP A 40 16.15 4.74 -20.09
CA ASP A 40 15.67 4.13 -21.34
C ASP A 40 16.27 2.74 -21.58
N LYS A 41 17.56 2.55 -21.30
CA LYS A 41 18.20 1.21 -21.38
C LYS A 41 17.59 0.23 -20.38
N ILE A 42 17.29 0.70 -19.15
CA ILE A 42 16.66 -0.12 -18.10
C ILE A 42 15.22 -0.49 -18.53
N TYR A 43 14.44 0.45 -19.01
CA TYR A 43 13.05 0.23 -19.44
C TYR A 43 12.96 -0.68 -20.66
N ASN A 44 13.86 -0.55 -21.64
CA ASN A 44 13.92 -1.45 -22.79
C ASN A 44 14.21 -2.90 -22.39
N LYS A 45 15.04 -3.08 -21.35
CA LYS A 45 15.35 -4.41 -20.83
C LYS A 45 14.27 -4.93 -19.87
N TYR A 46 13.65 -4.05 -19.10
CA TYR A 46 12.68 -4.38 -18.04
C TYR A 46 11.44 -3.49 -18.14
N PRO A 47 10.52 -3.77 -19.07
CA PRO A 47 9.32 -2.92 -19.31
C PRO A 47 8.44 -2.73 -18.08
N THR A 48 8.45 -3.68 -17.14
CA THR A 48 7.72 -3.54 -15.86
C THR A 48 8.20 -2.34 -15.03
N LEU A 49 9.49 -1.99 -15.09
CA LEU A 49 10.01 -0.80 -14.40
C LEU A 49 9.54 0.50 -15.06
N TRP A 50 9.38 0.50 -16.38
CA TRP A 50 8.74 1.63 -17.08
C TRP A 50 7.32 1.83 -16.55
N TRP A 51 6.53 0.77 -16.47
CA TRP A 51 5.17 0.85 -15.95
C TRP A 51 5.14 1.27 -14.47
N TYR A 52 6.02 0.71 -13.62
CA TYR A 52 6.17 1.11 -12.22
C TYR A 52 6.37 2.62 -12.06
N ASP A 53 7.29 3.18 -12.82
CA ASP A 53 7.59 4.61 -12.79
C ASP A 53 6.47 5.48 -13.39
N HIS A 54 5.87 5.04 -14.50
CA HIS A 54 4.78 5.76 -15.16
C HIS A 54 3.47 5.71 -14.36
N ALA A 55 3.20 4.63 -13.66
CA ALA A 55 2.09 4.52 -12.73
C ALA A 55 2.22 5.56 -11.60
N PHE A 56 3.43 5.72 -11.06
CA PHE A 56 3.71 6.76 -10.07
C PHE A 56 3.50 8.18 -10.64
N ASP A 57 4.04 8.47 -11.81
CA ASP A 57 3.90 9.79 -12.45
C ASP A 57 2.43 10.12 -12.75
N LYS A 58 1.66 9.11 -13.18
CA LYS A 58 0.21 9.23 -13.35
C LYS A 58 -0.46 9.62 -12.04
N VAL A 59 -0.18 8.89 -10.94
CA VAL A 59 -0.78 9.18 -9.64
C VAL A 59 -0.39 10.57 -9.15
N LEU A 60 0.87 10.96 -9.26
CA LEU A 60 1.32 12.29 -8.83
C LEU A 60 0.61 13.41 -9.59
N ARG A 61 0.40 13.24 -10.91
CA ARG A 61 -0.36 14.19 -11.73
C ARG A 61 -1.83 14.23 -11.31
N GLU A 62 -2.50 13.08 -11.26
CA GLU A 62 -3.91 12.99 -10.86
C GLU A 62 -4.13 13.55 -9.46
N PHE A 63 -3.23 13.25 -8.51
CA PHE A 63 -3.28 13.78 -7.16
C PHE A 63 -3.26 15.33 -7.15
N LYS A 64 -2.40 15.95 -7.96
CA LYS A 64 -2.32 17.42 -8.06
C LYS A 64 -3.57 18.03 -8.67
N GLU A 65 -4.14 17.37 -9.65
CA GLU A 65 -5.31 17.84 -10.43
C GLU A 65 -6.64 17.54 -9.72
N THR A 66 -6.69 16.58 -8.79
CA THR A 66 -7.92 16.17 -8.13
C THR A 66 -8.22 17.09 -6.95
N GLU A 67 -9.39 17.70 -6.94
CA GLU A 67 -9.99 18.35 -5.78
C GLU A 67 -10.93 17.36 -5.07
N VAL A 68 -10.94 17.39 -3.74
CA VAL A 68 -11.84 16.58 -2.90
C VAL A 68 -12.72 17.54 -2.10
N ASP A 69 -13.94 17.70 -2.52
CA ASP A 69 -14.94 18.58 -1.91
C ASP A 69 -15.94 17.83 -1.00
N GLY A 70 -16.04 16.50 -1.17
CA GLY A 70 -16.88 15.61 -0.38
C GLY A 70 -16.17 14.97 0.82
N GLU A 71 -16.92 14.16 1.58
CA GLU A 71 -16.40 13.42 2.74
C GLU A 71 -15.63 12.14 2.36
N LYS A 72 -15.82 11.62 1.13
CA LYS A 72 -15.10 10.44 0.67
C LYS A 72 -13.69 10.82 0.20
N PRO A 73 -12.66 10.09 0.66
CA PRO A 73 -11.30 10.32 0.19
C PRO A 73 -11.13 9.87 -1.26
N CYS A 74 -10.12 10.41 -1.93
CA CYS A 74 -9.54 9.80 -3.12
C CYS A 74 -8.34 8.95 -2.70
N ILE A 75 -8.26 7.73 -3.20
CA ILE A 75 -7.20 6.77 -2.84
C ILE A 75 -6.59 6.23 -4.13
N TRP A 76 -5.26 6.33 -4.25
CA TRP A 76 -4.50 5.78 -5.38
C TRP A 76 -3.56 4.68 -4.92
N TYR A 77 -3.47 3.63 -5.69
CA TYR A 77 -2.56 2.51 -5.46
C TYR A 77 -1.23 2.74 -6.16
N ILE A 78 -0.14 2.68 -5.40
CA ILE A 78 1.21 2.87 -5.92
C ILE A 78 1.89 1.52 -6.17
N TYR A 79 2.21 0.79 -5.11
CA TYR A 79 3.01 -0.42 -5.18
C TYR A 79 2.89 -1.22 -3.86
N ASN A 80 2.88 -2.55 -3.92
CA ASN A 80 2.73 -3.45 -2.78
C ASN A 80 1.54 -3.07 -1.87
N MET A 81 1.81 -2.59 -0.66
CA MET A 81 0.79 -2.05 0.24
C MET A 81 0.69 -0.51 0.14
N GLY A 82 1.48 0.11 -0.75
CA GLY A 82 1.62 1.57 -0.84
C GLY A 82 0.43 2.27 -1.47
N VAL A 83 -0.19 3.20 -0.75
CA VAL A 83 -1.28 4.04 -1.24
C VAL A 83 -1.06 5.52 -0.89
N ILE A 84 -1.62 6.40 -1.72
CA ILE A 84 -1.76 7.83 -1.45
C ILE A 84 -3.24 8.11 -1.21
N VAL A 85 -3.52 8.86 -0.16
CA VAL A 85 -4.88 9.26 0.21
C VAL A 85 -4.97 10.78 0.23
N LYS A 86 -5.99 11.32 -0.41
CA LYS A 86 -6.34 12.74 -0.39
C LYS A 86 -7.75 12.89 0.12
N THR A 87 -7.91 13.69 1.18
CA THR A 87 -9.21 14.08 1.74
C THR A 87 -9.47 15.57 1.45
N LYS A 88 -10.58 16.06 1.90
CA LYS A 88 -10.91 17.48 1.81
C LYS A 88 -9.93 18.38 2.58
N THR A 89 -9.36 17.87 3.66
CA THR A 89 -8.56 18.68 4.61
C THR A 89 -7.09 18.31 4.64
N VAL A 90 -6.76 17.01 4.52
CA VAL A 90 -5.39 16.51 4.62
C VAL A 90 -5.10 15.44 3.56
N SER A 91 -3.82 15.28 3.27
CA SER A 91 -3.33 14.24 2.37
C SER A 91 -2.21 13.45 3.02
N PHE A 92 -2.17 12.14 2.81
CA PHE A 92 -1.18 11.28 3.44
C PHE A 92 -0.85 10.05 2.62
N SER A 93 0.20 9.35 3.00
CA SER A 93 0.56 8.04 2.43
C SER A 93 0.49 6.93 3.46
N ILE A 94 0.29 5.71 2.98
CA ILE A 94 0.56 4.48 3.71
C ILE A 94 1.58 3.70 2.91
N ASP A 95 2.65 3.21 3.54
CA ASP A 95 3.69 2.35 2.95
C ASP A 95 4.21 2.80 1.58
N LEU A 96 4.48 4.10 1.44
CA LEU A 96 4.95 4.67 0.17
C LEU A 96 6.40 4.26 -0.11
N CYS A 97 6.55 3.20 -0.90
CA CYS A 97 7.82 2.71 -1.40
C CYS A 97 7.93 2.92 -2.91
N HIS A 98 8.72 3.91 -3.31
CA HIS A 98 9.00 4.21 -4.72
C HIS A 98 10.27 5.05 -4.84
N ARG A 99 11.06 4.87 -5.93
CA ARG A 99 12.27 5.67 -6.14
C ARG A 99 12.03 7.19 -6.23
N LYS A 100 10.85 7.60 -6.71
CA LYS A 100 10.41 8.99 -6.78
C LYS A 100 9.56 9.43 -5.57
N ALA A 101 9.40 8.60 -4.54
CA ALA A 101 8.49 8.86 -3.42
C ALA A 101 8.69 10.24 -2.77
N LYS A 102 9.95 10.72 -2.74
CA LYS A 102 10.30 12.04 -2.21
C LYS A 102 9.53 13.20 -2.88
N GLU A 103 9.09 13.04 -4.13
CA GLU A 103 8.30 14.07 -4.84
C GLU A 103 6.94 14.32 -4.17
N PHE A 104 6.39 13.33 -3.45
CA PHE A 104 5.17 13.51 -2.67
C PHE A 104 5.39 14.24 -1.35
N ALA A 105 6.61 14.29 -0.80
CA ALA A 105 6.84 14.82 0.55
C ALA A 105 6.35 16.28 0.73
N GLN A 106 6.40 17.11 -0.30
CA GLN A 106 5.90 18.49 -0.25
C GLN A 106 4.37 18.59 -0.27
N HIS A 107 3.68 17.57 -0.76
CA HIS A 107 2.24 17.56 -1.01
C HIS A 107 1.44 16.82 0.08
N LEU A 108 2.09 16.05 0.93
CA LEU A 108 1.45 15.26 1.97
C LEU A 108 1.64 15.91 3.34
N ASP A 109 0.66 15.74 4.22
CA ASP A 109 0.65 16.30 5.56
C ASP A 109 1.28 15.34 6.57
N PHE A 110 1.11 14.03 6.39
CA PHE A 110 1.74 13.00 7.22
C PHE A 110 1.96 11.69 6.46
N ALA A 111 2.70 10.78 7.06
CA ALA A 111 2.96 9.45 6.52
C ALA A 111 2.71 8.35 7.57
N LEU A 112 2.19 7.21 7.12
CA LEU A 112 1.99 5.99 7.89
C LEU A 112 2.89 4.90 7.31
N ILE A 113 3.64 4.20 8.15
CA ILE A 113 4.51 3.09 7.73
C ILE A 113 4.22 1.90 8.62
N THR A 114 3.73 0.81 8.04
CA THR A 114 3.27 -0.34 8.80
C THR A 114 4.39 -1.08 9.52
N HIS A 115 5.57 -1.21 8.91
CA HIS A 115 6.72 -1.88 9.51
C HIS A 115 8.03 -1.58 8.75
N ASN A 116 9.15 -2.04 9.34
CA ASN A 116 10.50 -1.76 8.80
C ASN A 116 10.95 -2.82 7.77
N HIS A 117 10.24 -2.92 6.65
CA HIS A 117 10.72 -3.68 5.48
C HIS A 117 10.96 -2.72 4.30
N GLY A 118 11.90 -3.11 3.43
CA GLY A 118 12.38 -2.24 2.34
C GLY A 118 11.34 -1.94 1.26
N ASP A 119 10.30 -2.73 1.17
CA ASP A 119 9.19 -2.58 0.22
C ASP A 119 7.99 -1.79 0.77
N HIS A 120 8.06 -1.33 2.04
CA HIS A 120 7.06 -0.50 2.71
C HIS A 120 7.52 0.93 2.96
N GLN A 121 8.79 1.22 2.74
CA GLN A 121 9.33 2.56 2.94
C GLN A 121 10.34 2.97 1.87
N SER A 122 10.46 4.26 1.68
CA SER A 122 11.53 4.91 0.92
C SER A 122 12.28 5.85 1.87
N PRO A 123 13.55 5.56 2.24
CA PRO A 123 14.29 6.40 3.17
C PRO A 123 14.42 7.86 2.74
N SER A 124 14.56 8.13 1.43
CA SER A 124 14.63 9.49 0.89
C SER A 124 13.33 10.26 1.13
N TYR A 125 12.18 9.62 0.95
CA TYR A 125 10.86 10.17 1.24
C TYR A 125 10.65 10.40 2.73
N THR A 126 10.89 9.38 3.54
CA THR A 126 10.74 9.44 5.00
C THR A 126 11.57 10.56 5.61
N ASN A 127 12.84 10.66 5.19
CA ASN A 127 13.73 11.75 5.62
C ASN A 127 13.27 13.13 5.15
N ALA A 128 12.65 13.24 3.97
CA ALA A 128 12.10 14.50 3.49
C ALA A 128 10.89 14.94 4.31
N MET A 129 9.97 14.01 4.68
CA MET A 129 8.86 14.27 5.58
C MET A 129 9.35 14.79 6.95
N ILE A 130 10.31 14.09 7.56
CA ILE A 130 10.86 14.43 8.88
C ILE A 130 11.54 15.82 8.84
N ARG A 131 12.37 16.08 7.82
CA ARG A 131 13.02 17.41 7.66
C ARG A 131 12.02 18.53 7.42
N GLY A 132 10.89 18.22 6.78
CA GLY A 132 9.76 19.14 6.62
C GLY A 132 8.91 19.34 7.89
N GLY A 133 9.28 18.73 9.02
CA GLY A 133 8.52 18.79 10.27
C GLY A 133 7.20 18.02 10.24
N LYS A 134 7.00 17.15 9.24
CA LYS A 134 5.76 16.42 9.03
C LYS A 134 5.73 15.12 9.84
N PRO A 135 4.56 14.74 10.39
CA PRO A 135 4.40 13.50 11.13
C PRO A 135 4.74 12.25 10.28
N VAL A 136 5.52 11.33 10.84
CA VAL A 136 5.72 9.99 10.32
C VAL A 136 5.39 9.02 11.45
N ILE A 137 4.26 8.32 11.33
CA ILE A 137 3.81 7.34 12.31
C ILE A 137 4.41 5.98 11.93
N SER A 138 5.23 5.42 12.82
CA SER A 138 5.85 4.12 12.64
C SER A 138 6.21 3.49 13.99
N ASN A 139 6.52 2.19 14.02
CA ASN A 139 7.01 1.48 15.20
C ASN A 139 8.54 1.32 15.24
N PHE A 140 9.28 1.98 14.35
CA PHE A 140 10.74 1.88 14.26
C PHE A 140 11.45 3.26 14.10
N ILE A 141 10.77 4.30 13.67
CA ILE A 141 11.31 5.66 13.58
C ILE A 141 11.03 6.41 14.89
N LEU A 142 12.08 6.72 15.64
CA LEU A 142 11.96 7.30 16.98
C LEU A 142 11.63 8.81 16.95
N LEU A 143 10.43 9.13 16.49
CA LEU A 143 9.86 10.48 16.62
C LEU A 143 8.97 10.51 17.88
N PRO A 144 9.31 11.23 18.96
CA PRO A 144 8.69 11.05 20.29
C PRO A 144 7.16 11.10 20.30
N LYS A 145 6.56 11.97 19.49
CA LYS A 145 5.09 12.13 19.39
C LYS A 145 4.44 11.06 18.49
N TYR A 146 5.15 10.56 17.50
CA TYR A 146 4.63 9.74 16.40
C TYR A 146 5.17 8.30 16.40
N TYR A 147 6.14 8.01 17.27
CA TYR A 147 6.60 6.64 17.50
C TYR A 147 5.46 5.84 18.14
N PHE A 148 5.05 4.78 17.46
CA PHE A 148 4.05 3.87 17.99
C PHE A 148 4.72 2.82 18.87
N LYS A 149 4.23 2.69 20.10
CA LYS A 149 4.60 1.64 21.04
C LYS A 149 3.38 1.24 21.85
N GLY A 150 3.12 -0.04 21.90
CA GLY A 150 1.99 -0.61 22.64
C GLY A 150 0.98 -1.26 21.71
N SER A 151 -0.14 -1.75 22.25
CA SER A 151 -1.11 -2.55 21.51
C SER A 151 -2.04 -1.73 20.61
N THR A 152 -2.43 -0.53 21.04
CA THR A 152 -3.33 0.36 20.30
C THR A 152 -3.07 1.82 20.60
N ARG A 153 -3.27 2.69 19.60
CA ARG A 153 -3.23 4.16 19.76
C ARG A 153 -4.06 4.84 18.68
N THR A 154 -4.62 6.00 19.01
CA THR A 154 -5.29 6.87 18.04
C THR A 154 -4.48 8.15 17.84
N TYR A 155 -4.31 8.54 16.57
CA TYR A 155 -3.77 9.83 16.16
C TYR A 155 -4.87 10.61 15.45
N GLU A 156 -4.94 11.91 15.69
CA GLU A 156 -5.96 12.78 15.10
C GLU A 156 -5.30 13.86 14.24
N PHE A 157 -5.85 14.03 13.05
CA PHE A 157 -5.53 15.07 12.09
C PHE A 157 -6.83 15.77 11.71
N GLU A 158 -6.76 16.89 11.02
CA GLU A 158 -7.96 17.62 10.62
C GLU A 158 -8.84 16.74 9.71
N GLY A 159 -10.03 16.38 10.23
CA GLY A 159 -10.99 15.52 9.52
C GLY A 159 -10.60 14.05 9.36
N VAL A 160 -9.50 13.60 9.99
CA VAL A 160 -9.03 12.21 9.90
C VAL A 160 -8.61 11.67 11.26
N LYS A 161 -9.08 10.47 11.61
CA LYS A 161 -8.59 9.71 12.76
C LYS A 161 -7.90 8.44 12.28
N VAL A 162 -6.72 8.18 12.82
CA VAL A 162 -5.93 6.98 12.52
C VAL A 162 -5.84 6.14 13.79
N HIS A 163 -6.56 5.01 13.80
CA HIS A 163 -6.48 4.02 14.87
C HIS A 163 -5.44 2.98 14.48
N VAL A 164 -4.42 2.84 15.32
CA VAL A 164 -3.32 1.92 15.10
C VAL A 164 -3.45 0.73 16.05
N SER A 165 -3.27 -0.48 15.52
CA SER A 165 -3.15 -1.70 16.31
C SER A 165 -1.95 -2.51 15.85
N GLU A 166 -1.34 -3.30 16.77
CA GLU A 166 -0.25 -4.22 16.44
C GLU A 166 -0.79 -5.58 16.01
N ALA A 167 -0.09 -6.19 15.05
CA ALA A 167 -0.30 -7.57 14.65
C ALA A 167 1.03 -8.24 14.27
N ASP A 168 1.04 -9.57 14.27
CA ASP A 168 2.19 -10.33 13.82
C ASP A 168 2.34 -10.21 12.29
N HIS A 169 3.58 -9.99 11.85
CA HIS A 169 3.90 -10.19 10.44
C HIS A 169 3.74 -11.68 10.09
N ASN A 170 4.41 -12.52 10.88
CA ASN A 170 4.35 -13.97 10.81
C ASN A 170 4.77 -14.57 12.17
N LYS A 171 4.86 -15.90 12.27
CA LYS A 171 5.24 -16.57 13.53
C LYS A 171 6.63 -16.23 14.06
N HIS A 172 7.51 -15.67 13.24
CA HIS A 172 8.89 -15.30 13.62
C HIS A 172 9.05 -13.81 13.91
N LEU A 173 8.08 -12.99 13.51
CA LEU A 173 8.06 -11.54 13.70
C LEU A 173 6.75 -11.13 14.37
N PRO A 174 6.61 -11.45 15.69
CA PRO A 174 5.43 -11.06 16.45
C PRO A 174 5.39 -9.55 16.67
N ASN A 175 4.18 -8.98 16.67
CA ASN A 175 3.91 -7.56 16.90
C ASN A 175 4.75 -6.61 16.02
N ALA A 176 5.15 -7.07 14.83
CA ALA A 176 6.04 -6.30 13.96
C ALA A 176 5.28 -5.35 13.01
N VAL A 177 4.01 -5.59 12.78
CA VAL A 177 3.19 -4.82 11.82
C VAL A 177 2.19 -3.96 12.54
N MET A 178 2.07 -2.71 12.14
CA MET A 178 0.96 -1.84 12.49
C MET A 178 -0.16 -2.00 11.45
N CYS A 179 -1.36 -2.27 11.91
CA CYS A 179 -2.59 -2.17 11.12
C CYS A 179 -3.22 -0.80 11.36
N PHE A 180 -3.73 -0.19 10.29
CA PHE A 180 -4.35 1.13 10.36
C PHE A 180 -5.84 1.04 10.03
N GLU A 181 -6.67 1.51 10.94
CA GLU A 181 -8.05 1.87 10.62
C GLU A 181 -8.13 3.40 10.56
N ILE A 182 -8.60 3.90 9.43
CA ILE A 182 -8.62 5.31 9.12
C ILE A 182 -10.05 5.74 8.91
N GLU A 183 -10.51 6.67 9.75
CA GLU A 183 -11.81 7.32 9.65
C GLU A 183 -11.63 8.69 8.99
N VAL A 184 -12.32 8.94 7.88
CA VAL A 184 -12.34 10.21 7.15
C VAL A 184 -13.73 10.83 7.29
N GLY A 185 -13.81 12.05 7.79
CA GLY A 185 -15.06 12.72 8.10
C GLY A 185 -15.48 12.55 9.56
N SER A 186 -16.59 13.17 9.99
CA SER A 186 -16.98 13.26 11.40
C SER A 186 -18.24 12.48 11.76
N GLU A 187 -19.38 12.73 11.11
CA GLU A 187 -20.67 12.15 11.53
C GLU A 187 -20.88 10.71 11.01
N ASN A 188 -20.57 10.47 9.73
CA ASN A 188 -20.63 9.16 9.10
C ASN A 188 -19.29 8.91 8.38
N PRO A 189 -18.21 8.61 9.10
CA PRO A 189 -16.89 8.56 8.52
C PRO A 189 -16.79 7.48 7.44
N PHE A 190 -16.07 7.80 6.37
CA PHE A 190 -15.61 6.78 5.42
C PHE A 190 -14.44 6.03 6.06
N VAL A 191 -14.57 4.71 6.19
CA VAL A 191 -13.62 3.90 6.95
C VAL A 191 -12.77 3.04 6.02
N VAL A 192 -11.46 3.19 6.15
CA VAL A 192 -10.46 2.35 5.47
C VAL A 192 -9.72 1.51 6.48
N PHE A 193 -9.61 0.21 6.25
CA PHE A 193 -8.72 -0.66 7.02
C PHE A 193 -7.57 -1.16 6.15
N HIS A 194 -6.35 -0.99 6.65
CA HIS A 194 -5.11 -1.41 5.99
C HIS A 194 -4.37 -2.40 6.88
N SER A 195 -4.20 -3.64 6.40
CA SER A 195 -3.64 -4.73 7.22
C SER A 195 -2.12 -4.69 7.36
N GLY A 196 -1.41 -3.85 6.59
CA GLY A 196 0.01 -4.09 6.38
C GLY A 196 0.26 -5.54 5.94
N ASP A 197 1.42 -6.07 6.27
CA ASP A 197 1.80 -7.46 5.97
C ASP A 197 1.41 -8.45 7.07
N SER A 198 0.39 -8.13 7.86
CA SER A 198 -0.05 -9.07 8.89
C SER A 198 -0.66 -10.33 8.29
N HIS A 199 -0.25 -11.48 8.82
CA HIS A 199 -0.80 -12.79 8.47
C HIS A 199 -1.99 -13.23 9.34
N LYS A 200 -2.32 -12.45 10.39
CA LYS A 200 -3.28 -12.88 11.42
C LYS A 200 -4.48 -11.95 11.54
N HIS A 201 -5.53 -12.23 10.77
CA HIS A 201 -6.79 -11.47 10.87
C HIS A 201 -7.39 -11.44 12.28
N THR A 202 -7.12 -12.47 13.10
CA THR A 202 -7.63 -12.57 14.49
C THR A 202 -6.99 -11.57 15.45
N GLN A 203 -5.89 -10.93 15.05
CA GLN A 203 -5.22 -9.87 15.81
C GLN A 203 -5.65 -8.47 15.36
N PHE A 204 -6.42 -8.36 14.29
CA PHE A 204 -6.98 -7.07 13.89
C PHE A 204 -7.94 -6.59 14.97
N ALA A 205 -7.77 -5.36 15.42
CA ALA A 205 -8.60 -4.73 16.44
C ALA A 205 -9.38 -3.54 15.86
N PRO A 206 -10.26 -3.77 14.87
CA PRO A 206 -11.00 -2.70 14.24
C PRO A 206 -12.03 -2.11 15.22
N LYS A 207 -12.15 -0.78 15.25
CA LYS A 207 -13.25 -0.09 15.94
C LYS A 207 -14.53 -0.22 15.13
N ASN A 208 -14.42 -0.15 13.80
CA ASN A 208 -15.53 -0.36 12.86
C ASN A 208 -15.45 -1.75 12.26
N LYS A 209 -16.44 -2.59 12.56
CA LYS A 209 -16.49 -3.96 12.06
C LYS A 209 -16.82 -4.08 10.57
N THR A 210 -17.32 -3.03 9.95
CA THR A 210 -17.71 -3.01 8.53
C THR A 210 -17.11 -1.78 7.83
N PRO A 211 -15.79 -1.75 7.59
CA PRO A 211 -15.17 -0.64 6.89
C PRO A 211 -15.67 -0.53 5.46
N ASP A 212 -15.59 0.68 4.87
CA ASP A 212 -15.93 0.89 3.48
C ASP A 212 -14.93 0.17 2.56
N VAL A 213 -13.65 0.20 2.92
CA VAL A 213 -12.57 -0.46 2.18
C VAL A 213 -11.67 -1.23 3.13
N PHE A 214 -11.41 -2.49 2.82
CA PHE A 214 -10.35 -3.28 3.44
C PHE A 214 -9.24 -3.54 2.42
N MET A 215 -8.05 -3.06 2.71
CA MET A 215 -6.82 -3.29 1.95
C MET A 215 -6.03 -4.40 2.63
N GLY A 216 -6.12 -5.61 2.09
CA GLY A 216 -5.54 -6.81 2.68
C GLY A 216 -4.34 -7.34 1.92
N HIS A 217 -3.29 -7.71 2.64
CA HIS A 217 -2.14 -8.42 2.07
C HIS A 217 -2.58 -9.78 1.49
N CYS A 218 -2.33 -10.02 0.21
CA CYS A 218 -2.80 -11.24 -0.46
C CYS A 218 -1.71 -12.25 -0.81
N ALA A 219 -0.43 -11.87 -0.73
CA ALA A 219 0.62 -12.70 -1.26
C ALA A 219 0.91 -13.95 -0.41
N VAL A 220 1.10 -13.82 0.89
CA VAL A 220 1.45 -14.96 1.78
C VAL A 220 0.81 -14.78 3.15
N GLY A 221 0.05 -15.78 3.60
CA GLY A 221 -0.31 -15.97 5.00
C GLY A 221 -1.65 -15.41 5.46
N LEU A 222 -2.08 -14.24 5.03
CA LEU A 222 -3.39 -13.70 5.40
C LEU A 222 -4.50 -14.39 4.59
N ASN A 223 -5.43 -15.01 5.27
CA ASN A 223 -6.62 -15.57 4.64
C ASN A 223 -7.72 -14.51 4.56
N LEU A 224 -7.83 -13.83 3.42
CA LEU A 224 -8.81 -12.75 3.19
C LEU A 224 -10.26 -13.22 3.31
N ASN A 225 -10.57 -14.48 2.93
CA ASN A 225 -11.92 -15.04 3.05
C ASN A 225 -12.31 -15.15 4.53
N LYS A 226 -11.40 -15.68 5.37
CA LYS A 226 -11.63 -15.76 6.82
C LYS A 226 -11.67 -14.39 7.47
N ALA A 227 -10.83 -13.46 7.03
CA ALA A 227 -10.85 -12.08 7.51
C ALA A 227 -12.23 -11.44 7.25
N TRP A 228 -12.78 -11.59 6.06
CA TRP A 228 -14.09 -11.08 5.70
C TRP A 228 -15.22 -11.76 6.49
N GLN A 229 -15.20 -13.10 6.58
CA GLN A 229 -16.28 -13.86 7.23
C GLN A 229 -16.34 -13.68 8.74
N SER A 230 -15.21 -13.59 9.42
CA SER A 230 -15.14 -13.71 10.87
C SER A 230 -14.65 -12.48 11.61
N THR A 231 -14.00 -11.54 10.93
CA THR A 231 -13.41 -10.39 11.60
C THR A 231 -13.98 -9.08 11.10
N MET A 232 -14.05 -8.89 9.78
CA MET A 232 -14.33 -7.58 9.20
C MET A 232 -14.94 -7.69 7.81
N PRO A 233 -16.26 -7.83 7.67
CA PRO A 233 -16.95 -7.89 6.38
C PRO A 233 -17.03 -6.51 5.74
N ALA A 234 -15.92 -6.06 5.17
CA ALA A 234 -15.82 -4.76 4.49
C ALA A 234 -16.75 -4.65 3.28
N LYS A 235 -17.22 -3.43 2.98
CA LYS A 235 -18.06 -3.18 1.79
C LYS A 235 -17.29 -3.40 0.49
N LEU A 236 -15.97 -3.16 0.49
CA LEU A 236 -15.07 -3.44 -0.62
C LEU A 236 -13.78 -4.08 -0.09
N MET A 237 -13.44 -5.27 -0.59
CA MET A 237 -12.19 -5.96 -0.29
C MET A 237 -11.20 -5.79 -1.43
N LEU A 238 -10.03 -5.27 -1.14
CA LEU A 238 -8.94 -5.06 -2.10
C LEU A 238 -7.72 -5.92 -1.72
N PRO A 239 -7.47 -7.03 -2.43
CA PRO A 239 -6.23 -7.78 -2.27
C PRO A 239 -5.07 -6.94 -2.81
N LEU A 240 -4.21 -6.47 -1.93
CA LEU A 240 -2.97 -5.75 -2.24
C LEU A 240 -1.75 -6.65 -2.07
N HIS A 241 -0.57 -6.15 -2.44
CA HIS A 241 0.71 -6.86 -2.38
C HIS A 241 0.74 -8.13 -3.26
N PRO A 242 0.22 -8.08 -4.49
CA PRO A 242 0.20 -9.27 -5.34
C PRO A 242 1.59 -9.65 -5.83
N GLN A 243 2.51 -8.69 -5.90
CA GLN A 243 3.85 -8.90 -6.45
C GLN A 243 4.85 -7.93 -5.85
N GLU A 244 5.90 -8.45 -5.27
CA GLU A 244 7.03 -7.68 -4.76
C GLU A 244 8.26 -7.88 -5.65
N LEU A 245 8.72 -6.81 -6.30
CA LEU A 245 9.79 -6.85 -7.30
C LEU A 245 11.16 -7.15 -6.69
N GLY A 246 11.37 -6.86 -5.42
CA GLY A 246 12.61 -7.17 -4.71
C GLY A 246 12.81 -8.67 -4.45
N HIS A 247 11.75 -9.47 -4.44
CA HIS A 247 11.80 -10.91 -4.16
C HIS A 247 11.70 -11.82 -5.40
N LEU A 248 11.72 -11.27 -6.61
CA LEU A 248 11.52 -12.03 -7.86
C LEU A 248 12.43 -13.23 -8.07
N GLY A 249 13.66 -13.17 -7.59
CA GLY A 249 14.63 -14.28 -7.68
C GLY A 249 14.83 -15.04 -6.37
N GLY A 250 14.10 -14.73 -5.33
CA GLY A 250 14.35 -15.20 -3.98
C GLY A 250 13.50 -16.38 -3.51
N ARG A 251 13.78 -16.81 -2.27
CA ARG A 251 13.06 -17.86 -1.55
C ARG A 251 11.60 -17.47 -1.26
N TRP A 252 11.32 -16.18 -1.15
CA TRP A 252 10.01 -15.58 -0.87
C TRP A 252 9.41 -15.08 -2.18
N ARG A 253 8.87 -16.00 -2.95
CA ARG A 253 8.18 -15.65 -4.19
C ARG A 253 6.85 -15.01 -3.85
N CYS A 254 6.67 -13.77 -4.23
CA CYS A 254 5.34 -13.21 -4.34
C CYS A 254 4.60 -13.87 -5.51
N VAL A 255 3.35 -14.16 -5.29
CA VAL A 255 2.46 -14.77 -6.27
C VAL A 255 1.97 -13.70 -7.22
N GLY A 256 2.27 -13.60 -8.37
CA GLY A 256 2.04 -12.52 -9.33
C GLY A 256 0.62 -11.93 -9.36
N PHE A 257 0.44 -10.91 -10.16
CA PHE A 257 -0.81 -10.14 -10.30
C PHE A 257 -2.05 -10.96 -10.69
N HIS A 258 -1.85 -12.15 -11.25
CA HIS A 258 -2.96 -12.93 -11.79
C HIS A 258 -3.39 -14.07 -10.87
N GLU A 259 -2.45 -14.84 -10.33
CA GLU A 259 -2.78 -16.12 -9.69
C GLU A 259 -3.50 -15.96 -8.34
N GLU A 260 -2.85 -15.38 -7.33
CA GLU A 260 -3.46 -15.27 -5.99
C GLU A 260 -4.57 -14.20 -5.92
N PRO A 261 -4.40 -12.99 -6.48
CA PRO A 261 -5.49 -12.03 -6.51
C PRO A 261 -6.72 -12.56 -7.23
N ALA A 262 -6.56 -13.30 -8.35
CA ALA A 262 -7.68 -13.91 -9.06
C ALA A 262 -8.40 -14.97 -8.23
N LYS A 263 -7.65 -15.77 -7.47
CA LYS A 263 -8.19 -16.76 -6.55
C LYS A 263 -9.03 -16.09 -5.46
N TYR A 264 -8.52 -15.02 -4.82
CA TYR A 264 -9.27 -14.27 -3.84
C TYR A 264 -10.47 -13.53 -4.46
N LEU A 265 -10.33 -12.96 -5.65
CA LEU A 265 -11.44 -12.34 -6.36
C LEU A 265 -12.62 -13.32 -6.51
N LYS A 266 -12.33 -14.53 -6.99
CA LYS A 266 -13.34 -15.58 -7.16
C LYS A 266 -13.97 -15.97 -5.83
N SER A 267 -13.17 -16.36 -4.86
CA SER A 267 -13.66 -16.89 -3.58
C SER A 267 -14.39 -15.84 -2.74
N LEU A 268 -13.91 -14.59 -2.70
CA LEU A 268 -14.60 -13.49 -2.02
C LEU A 268 -15.93 -13.15 -2.71
N THR A 269 -15.99 -13.18 -4.04
CA THR A 269 -17.23 -12.95 -4.78
C THR A 269 -18.25 -14.05 -4.50
N GLU A 270 -17.82 -15.31 -4.46
CA GLU A 270 -18.67 -16.46 -4.08
C GLU A 270 -19.22 -16.34 -2.66
N LEU A 271 -18.50 -15.71 -1.74
CA LEU A 271 -18.93 -15.38 -0.40
C LEU A 271 -19.85 -14.15 -0.32
N GLY A 272 -20.06 -13.43 -1.43
CA GLY A 272 -20.88 -12.22 -1.48
C GLY A 272 -20.11 -10.93 -1.22
N ALA A 273 -18.78 -10.97 -1.07
CA ALA A 273 -17.96 -9.78 -0.91
C ALA A 273 -17.80 -9.02 -2.24
N LYS A 274 -17.94 -7.70 -2.20
CA LYS A 274 -17.50 -6.86 -3.33
C LYS A 274 -15.99 -6.78 -3.31
N THR A 275 -15.37 -7.10 -4.44
CA THR A 275 -13.91 -7.13 -4.54
C THR A 275 -13.42 -6.72 -5.93
N ALA A 276 -12.19 -6.22 -6.00
CA ALA A 276 -11.51 -5.88 -7.25
C ALA A 276 -10.00 -6.14 -7.10
N ILE A 277 -9.31 -6.39 -8.21
CA ILE A 277 -7.85 -6.44 -8.26
C ILE A 277 -7.36 -5.09 -8.77
N PRO A 278 -6.67 -4.29 -7.93
CA PRO A 278 -6.07 -3.05 -8.38
C PRO A 278 -4.75 -3.30 -9.11
N ALA A 279 -4.42 -2.39 -10.03
CA ALA A 279 -3.11 -2.30 -10.65
C ALA A 279 -2.40 -1.02 -10.18
N TRP A 280 -1.08 -1.00 -10.24
CA TRP A 280 -0.31 0.20 -9.92
C TRP A 280 -0.77 1.38 -10.78
N GLY A 281 -1.00 2.51 -10.17
CA GLY A 281 -1.55 3.70 -10.79
C GLY A 281 -3.08 3.77 -10.84
N ASP A 282 -3.80 2.77 -10.31
CA ASP A 282 -5.25 2.83 -10.23
C ASP A 282 -5.71 3.78 -9.11
N ARG A 283 -6.77 4.54 -9.38
CA ARG A 283 -7.59 5.18 -8.36
C ARG A 283 -8.60 4.17 -7.85
N LEU A 284 -8.58 3.93 -6.55
CA LEU A 284 -9.40 2.90 -5.89
C LEU A 284 -10.75 3.43 -5.42
N VAL A 285 -10.80 4.70 -5.04
CA VAL A 285 -11.97 5.44 -4.54
C VAL A 285 -11.99 6.82 -5.16
#